data_0df5d4268e6b33baf545474bd675ffa2
#
_entry.id   0df5d4268e6b33baf545474bd675ffa2
#
_cell.length_a   1.000
_cell.length_b   1.000
_cell.length_c   1.000
_cell.angle_alpha   90.00
_cell.angle_beta   90.00
_cell.angle_gamma   90.00
#
_symmetry.space_group_name_H-M   'P 1'
#
loop_
_entity.id
_entity.type
_entity.pdbx_description
1 polymer ?
#
loop_
_entity_poly.entity_id
_entity_poly.type
_entity_poly.pdbx_seq_one_letter_code
_entity_poly.pdbx_strand_id
1 'polypeptide(L)'
;FMDYAREQGTTVILVLSPWHPYLYNFLLTETDQHQGFFETENWIRQYAHDYNIPLYGSYDPTCIKGLDETDFFDGLHCKGCGIAKFFPGVPQVLQDVENNTLPDPLSVTPRTTLPVDGEENVETVG
;
A
#
# COMPACT_ATOMS: atom_id res chain seq x y z
N PHE A 1 -7.40 -14.72 14.26
CA PHE A 1 -6.98 -13.40 14.79
C PHE A 1 -8.12 -12.39 14.77
N MET A 2 -8.80 -12.21 13.66
CA MET A 2 -9.89 -11.22 13.55
C MET A 2 -11.08 -11.55 14.44
N ASP A 3 -11.44 -12.82 14.57
CA ASP A 3 -12.53 -13.21 15.47
C ASP A 3 -12.20 -12.86 16.91
N TYR A 4 -10.97 -13.12 17.33
CA TYR A 4 -10.52 -12.77 18.67
C TYR A 4 -10.55 -11.25 18.88
N ALA A 5 -10.06 -10.47 17.92
CA ALA A 5 -10.07 -9.02 18.02
C ALA A 5 -11.49 -8.47 18.17
N ARG A 6 -12.43 -8.99 17.39
CA ARG A 6 -13.84 -8.60 17.45
C ARG A 6 -14.47 -8.96 18.78
N GLU A 7 -14.17 -10.14 19.31
CA GLU A 7 -14.65 -10.55 20.65
C GLU A 7 -14.17 -9.61 21.75
N GLN A 8 -12.95 -9.08 21.61
CA GLN A 8 -12.38 -8.13 22.56
C GLN A 8 -12.81 -6.68 22.32
N GLY A 9 -13.63 -6.42 21.32
CA GLY A 9 -14.03 -5.07 20.97
C GLY A 9 -12.91 -4.22 20.36
N THR A 10 -11.87 -4.85 19.84
CA THR A 10 -10.72 -4.17 19.25
C THR A 10 -10.95 -3.91 17.76
N THR A 11 -10.79 -2.66 17.36
CA THR A 11 -10.80 -2.28 15.94
C THR A 11 -9.41 -2.45 15.37
N VAL A 12 -9.30 -3.21 14.27
CA VAL A 12 -8.04 -3.43 13.56
C VAL A 12 -8.01 -2.55 12.33
N ILE A 13 -6.93 -1.81 12.14
CA ILE A 13 -6.68 -0.99 10.96
C ILE A 13 -5.33 -1.45 10.40
N LEU A 14 -5.28 -1.77 9.11
CA LEU A 14 -4.05 -2.16 8.44
C LEU A 14 -3.50 -0.98 7.65
N VAL A 15 -2.21 -0.75 7.80
CA VAL A 15 -1.50 0.30 7.06
C VAL A 15 -0.26 -0.33 6.44
N LEU A 16 -0.14 -0.24 5.12
CA LEU A 16 1.02 -0.71 4.39
C LEU A 16 1.91 0.50 4.08
N SER A 17 3.05 0.58 4.76
CA SER A 17 4.00 1.65 4.53
C SER A 17 4.75 1.43 3.22
N PRO A 18 4.76 2.41 2.31
CA PRO A 18 5.44 2.26 1.04
C PRO A 18 6.96 2.16 1.23
N TRP A 19 7.60 1.42 0.34
CA TRP A 19 9.05 1.40 0.24
C TRP A 19 9.51 2.58 -0.62
N HIS A 20 10.74 3.01 -0.40
CA HIS A 20 11.35 4.06 -1.22
C HIS A 20 11.27 3.68 -2.70
N PRO A 21 10.93 4.63 -3.60
CA PRO A 21 10.78 4.31 -5.03
C PRO A 21 11.98 3.60 -5.64
N TYR A 22 13.17 4.01 -5.28
CA TYR A 22 14.39 3.40 -5.79
C TYR A 22 14.52 1.94 -5.33
N LEU A 23 14.24 1.68 -4.06
CA LEU A 23 14.35 0.33 -3.51
C LEU A 23 13.27 -0.60 -4.07
N TYR A 24 12.05 -0.12 -4.19
CA TYR A 24 10.98 -0.93 -4.78
C TYR A 24 11.30 -1.29 -6.23
N ASN A 25 11.79 -0.33 -7.01
CA ASN A 25 12.20 -0.57 -8.38
C ASN A 25 13.35 -1.59 -8.46
N PHE A 26 14.28 -1.53 -7.51
CA PHE A 26 15.36 -2.52 -7.43
C PHE A 26 14.81 -3.93 -7.23
N LEU A 27 13.83 -4.10 -6.32
CA LEU A 27 13.20 -5.41 -6.11
C LEU A 27 12.48 -5.90 -7.35
N LEU A 28 11.92 -5.02 -8.15
CA LEU A 28 11.26 -5.38 -9.40
C LEU A 28 12.22 -5.91 -10.45
N THR A 29 13.52 -5.63 -10.35
CA THR A 29 14.52 -6.19 -11.28
C THR A 29 14.76 -7.68 -11.04
N GLU A 30 14.41 -8.19 -9.88
CA GLU A 30 14.67 -9.58 -9.47
C GLU A 30 13.41 -10.21 -8.88
N THR A 31 12.29 -10.09 -9.59
CA THR A 31 10.99 -10.55 -9.08
C THR A 31 10.95 -12.02 -8.75
N ASP A 32 11.69 -12.86 -9.48
CA ASP A 32 11.76 -14.29 -9.22
C ASP A 32 12.32 -14.60 -7.83
N GLN A 33 13.23 -13.76 -7.34
CA GLN A 33 13.84 -13.92 -6.04
C GLN A 33 13.01 -13.33 -4.91
N HIS A 34 12.09 -12.43 -5.24
CA HIS A 34 11.30 -11.66 -4.27
C HIS A 34 9.80 -11.93 -4.38
N GLN A 35 9.43 -13.08 -4.91
CA GLN A 35 8.04 -13.43 -5.19
C GLN A 35 7.17 -13.35 -3.93
N GLY A 36 7.67 -13.85 -2.81
CA GLY A 36 6.95 -13.80 -1.54
C GLY A 36 6.64 -12.37 -1.10
N PHE A 37 7.57 -11.44 -1.32
CA PHE A 37 7.35 -10.04 -1.01
C PHE A 37 6.18 -9.46 -1.83
N PHE A 38 6.18 -9.71 -3.15
CA PHE A 38 5.15 -9.17 -4.01
C PHE A 38 3.78 -9.83 -3.79
N GLU A 39 3.77 -11.12 -3.44
CA GLU A 39 2.54 -11.84 -3.14
C GLU A 39 1.92 -11.40 -1.80
N THR A 40 2.74 -10.94 -0.87
CA THR A 40 2.29 -10.57 0.48
C THR A 40 1.24 -9.47 0.44
N GLU A 41 1.45 -8.43 -0.33
CA GLU A 41 0.47 -7.33 -0.40
C GLU A 41 -0.87 -7.81 -0.97
N ASN A 42 -0.84 -8.62 -2.01
CA ASN A 42 -2.06 -9.16 -2.60
C ASN A 42 -2.83 -10.02 -1.58
N TRP A 43 -2.11 -10.82 -0.81
CA TRP A 43 -2.72 -11.62 0.24
C TRP A 43 -3.35 -10.74 1.33
N ILE A 44 -2.64 -9.71 1.76
CA ILE A 44 -3.16 -8.77 2.77
C ILE A 44 -4.41 -8.05 2.26
N ARG A 45 -4.42 -7.62 0.99
CA ARG A 45 -5.57 -6.96 0.40
C ARG A 45 -6.79 -7.87 0.32
N GLN A 46 -6.60 -9.12 -0.06
CA GLN A 46 -7.68 -10.10 -0.09
C GLN A 46 -8.21 -10.35 1.32
N TYR A 47 -7.31 -10.50 2.29
CA TYR A 47 -7.69 -10.70 3.68
C TYR A 47 -8.50 -9.51 4.22
N ALA A 48 -8.04 -8.30 3.94
CA ALA A 48 -8.75 -7.08 4.36
C ALA A 48 -10.15 -6.99 3.73
N HIS A 49 -10.25 -7.35 2.45
CA HIS A 49 -11.54 -7.39 1.76
C HIS A 49 -12.47 -8.42 2.39
N ASP A 50 -12.00 -9.63 2.62
CA ASP A 50 -12.83 -10.73 3.13
C ASP A 50 -13.32 -10.48 4.55
N TYR A 51 -12.50 -9.84 5.38
CA TYR A 51 -12.83 -9.54 6.77
C TYR A 51 -13.31 -8.11 6.99
N ASN A 52 -13.46 -7.35 5.93
CA ASN A 52 -13.90 -5.95 5.98
C ASN A 52 -13.04 -5.10 6.92
N ILE A 53 -11.72 -5.20 6.75
CA ILE A 53 -10.75 -4.47 7.57
C ILE A 53 -10.34 -3.19 6.81
N PRO A 54 -10.35 -2.02 7.47
CA PRO A 54 -9.79 -0.81 6.86
C PRO A 54 -8.32 -1.02 6.49
N LEU A 55 -7.97 -0.74 5.23
CA LEU A 55 -6.62 -0.89 4.70
C LEU A 55 -6.21 0.36 3.94
N TYR A 56 -5.06 0.91 4.29
CA TYR A 56 -4.50 2.11 3.69
C TYR A 56 -3.06 1.88 3.28
N GLY A 57 -2.63 2.56 2.21
CA GLY A 57 -1.27 2.49 1.74
C GLY A 57 -1.02 1.33 0.78
N SER A 58 0.23 1.17 0.43
CA SER A 58 0.74 0.11 -0.44
C SER A 58 2.25 0.05 -0.27
N TYR A 59 2.84 -1.13 -0.41
CA TYR A 59 4.29 -1.23 -0.48
C TYR A 59 4.85 -0.58 -1.74
N ASP A 60 4.05 -0.53 -2.80
CA ASP A 60 4.42 0.12 -4.05
C ASP A 60 4.20 1.63 -3.96
N PRO A 61 5.27 2.44 -3.95
CA PRO A 61 5.13 3.88 -3.80
C PRO A 61 4.36 4.54 -4.94
N THR A 62 4.31 3.93 -6.12
CA THR A 62 3.56 4.50 -7.25
C THR A 62 2.06 4.39 -7.09
N CYS A 63 1.59 3.55 -6.16
CA CYS A 63 0.17 3.43 -5.86
C CYS A 63 -0.34 4.56 -4.95
N ILE A 64 0.56 5.42 -4.47
CA ILE A 64 0.21 6.53 -3.57
C ILE A 64 0.40 7.84 -4.31
N LYS A 65 -0.69 8.56 -4.50
CA LYS A 65 -0.70 9.81 -5.23
C LYS A 65 0.17 10.86 -4.52
N GLY A 66 1.07 11.47 -5.27
CA GLY A 66 1.90 12.56 -4.78
C GLY A 66 3.09 12.14 -3.92
N LEU A 67 3.29 10.85 -3.70
CA LEU A 67 4.44 10.34 -2.96
C LEU A 67 5.67 10.33 -3.86
N ASP A 68 6.80 10.79 -3.34
CA ASP A 68 8.07 10.73 -4.03
C ASP A 68 9.22 10.46 -3.05
N GLU A 69 10.44 10.42 -3.55
CA GLU A 69 11.63 10.08 -2.76
C GLU A 69 11.89 11.06 -1.61
N THR A 70 11.41 12.31 -1.70
CA THR A 70 11.59 13.29 -0.64
C THR A 70 10.75 12.99 0.59
N ASP A 71 9.78 12.10 0.48
CA ASP A 71 8.93 11.68 1.59
C ASP A 71 9.57 10.60 2.48
N PHE A 72 10.83 10.23 2.21
CA PHE A 72 11.51 9.16 2.93
C PHE A 72 12.76 9.66 3.64
N PHE A 73 13.05 9.06 4.80
CA PHE A 73 14.33 9.24 5.49
C PHE A 73 15.40 8.31 4.92
N ASP A 74 14.99 7.10 4.51
CA ASP A 74 15.83 6.06 3.95
C ASP A 74 14.98 5.12 3.09
N GLY A 75 15.49 3.93 2.78
CA GLY A 75 14.78 2.98 1.91
C GLY A 75 13.45 2.47 2.43
N LEU A 76 13.21 2.54 3.74
CA LEU A 76 12.07 1.91 4.38
C LEU A 76 11.23 2.84 5.24
N HIS A 77 11.77 4.00 5.63
CA HIS A 77 11.13 4.86 6.62
C HIS A 77 10.55 6.11 5.99
N CYS A 78 9.23 6.16 5.94
CA CYS A 78 8.48 7.27 5.41
C CYS A 78 8.40 8.40 6.43
N LYS A 79 8.55 9.63 5.95
CA LYS A 79 8.35 10.82 6.78
C LYS A 79 6.87 11.05 7.06
N GLY A 80 6.57 11.83 8.11
CA GLY A 80 5.18 12.17 8.42
C GLY A 80 4.42 12.81 7.28
N CYS A 81 5.06 13.65 6.47
CA CYS A 81 4.44 14.27 5.30
C CYS A 81 4.07 13.22 4.24
N GLY A 82 4.87 12.16 4.10
CA GLY A 82 4.56 11.05 3.20
C GLY A 82 3.42 10.19 3.74
N ILE A 83 3.44 9.89 5.03
CA ILE A 83 2.38 9.10 5.67
C ILE A 83 1.02 9.79 5.49
N ALA A 84 0.97 11.11 5.62
CA ALA A 84 -0.26 11.86 5.44
C ALA A 84 -0.85 11.74 4.02
N LYS A 85 -0.07 11.30 3.04
CA LYS A 85 -0.53 11.12 1.67
C LYS A 85 -1.34 9.84 1.46
N PHE A 86 -1.24 8.87 2.37
CA PHE A 86 -1.97 7.61 2.24
C PHE A 86 -2.77 7.22 3.49
N PHE A 87 -2.52 7.83 4.63
CA PHE A 87 -3.25 7.50 5.85
C PHE A 87 -3.93 8.75 6.42
N PRO A 88 -5.27 8.75 6.50
CA PRO A 88 -6.01 9.95 6.91
C PRO A 88 -6.06 10.17 8.43
N GLY A 89 -5.51 9.24 9.21
CA GLY A 89 -5.59 9.27 10.67
C GLY A 89 -6.75 8.45 11.22
N VAL A 90 -6.60 8.00 12.47
CA VAL A 90 -7.58 7.10 13.11
C VAL A 90 -8.99 7.71 13.18
N PRO A 91 -9.19 8.98 13.57
CA PRO A 91 -10.53 9.55 13.62
C PRO A 91 -11.27 9.49 12.28
N GLN A 92 -10.57 9.78 11.18
CA GLN A 92 -11.18 9.71 9.86
C GLN A 92 -11.51 8.28 9.46
N VAL A 93 -10.65 7.31 9.81
CA VAL A 93 -10.91 5.90 9.53
C VAL A 93 -12.19 5.45 10.24
N LEU A 94 -12.35 5.79 11.50
CA LEU A 94 -13.54 5.42 12.27
C LEU A 94 -14.81 6.03 11.68
N GLN A 95 -14.71 7.26 11.20
CA GLN A 95 -15.83 7.92 10.52
C GLN A 95 -16.16 7.22 9.20
N ASP A 96 -15.15 6.81 8.44
CA ASP A 96 -15.34 6.10 7.17
C ASP A 96 -15.95 4.71 7.40
N VAL A 97 -15.60 4.04 8.49
CA VAL A 97 -16.25 2.77 8.88
C VAL A 97 -17.74 3.00 9.11
N GLU A 98 -18.06 4.02 9.90
CA GLU A 98 -19.46 4.34 10.24
C GLU A 98 -20.26 4.73 8.99
N ASN A 99 -19.66 5.50 8.09
CA ASN A 99 -20.33 5.99 6.89
C ASN A 99 -20.28 5.00 5.72
N ASN A 100 -19.60 3.86 5.89
CA ASN A 100 -19.38 2.87 4.85
C ASN A 100 -18.67 3.48 3.61
N THR A 101 -17.66 4.31 3.87
CA THR A 101 -16.87 5.00 2.85
C THR A 101 -15.41 4.58 2.83
N LEU A 102 -15.10 3.37 3.34
CA LEU A 102 -13.75 2.84 3.30
C LEU A 102 -13.29 2.58 1.86
N PRO A 103 -12.00 2.81 1.57
CA PRO A 103 -11.45 2.41 0.28
C PRO A 103 -11.57 0.89 0.10
N ASP A 104 -11.83 0.45 -1.14
CA ASP A 104 -11.84 -0.96 -1.46
C ASP A 104 -10.41 -1.51 -1.47
N PRO A 105 -10.06 -2.48 -0.60
CA PRO A 105 -8.71 -3.03 -0.58
C PRO A 105 -8.26 -3.62 -1.92
N LEU A 106 -9.19 -4.10 -2.73
CA LEU A 106 -8.90 -4.73 -4.03
C LEU A 106 -8.82 -3.73 -5.18
N SER A 107 -9.08 -2.43 -4.93
CA SER A 107 -9.01 -1.39 -5.97
C SER A 107 -7.58 -0.99 -6.32
N VAL A 108 -6.61 -1.36 -5.49
CA VAL A 108 -5.19 -1.04 -5.69
C VAL A 108 -4.46 -2.29 -6.20
N THR A 109 -3.71 -2.12 -7.28
CA THR A 109 -2.92 -3.20 -7.88
C THR A 109 -1.45 -2.80 -7.87
N PRO A 110 -0.66 -3.27 -6.90
CA PRO A 110 0.77 -2.96 -6.88
C PRO A 110 1.49 -3.61 -8.06
N ARG A 111 2.54 -2.97 -8.52
CA ARG A 111 3.36 -3.50 -9.61
C ARG A 111 4.11 -4.74 -9.14
N THR A 112 4.23 -5.72 -10.04
CA THR A 112 5.04 -6.92 -9.82
C THR A 112 6.11 -7.08 -10.91
N THR A 113 6.11 -6.17 -11.89
CA THR A 113 7.07 -6.16 -12.98
C THR A 113 7.44 -4.72 -13.32
N LEU A 114 8.62 -4.54 -13.89
CA LEU A 114 8.99 -3.26 -14.48
C LEU A 114 8.23 -3.08 -15.81
N PRO A 115 7.92 -1.83 -16.19
CA PRO A 115 7.38 -1.56 -17.52
C PRO A 115 8.34 -2.05 -18.60
N VAL A 116 7.81 -2.53 -19.72
CA VAL A 116 8.65 -2.83 -20.88
C VAL A 116 9.17 -1.53 -21.51
N ASP A 117 10.33 -1.58 -22.14
CA ASP A 117 11.01 -0.39 -22.66
C ASP A 117 10.12 0.51 -23.51
N GLY A 118 9.32 -0.09 -24.38
CA GLY A 118 8.42 0.68 -25.24
C GLY A 118 7.33 1.42 -24.47
N GLU A 119 6.79 0.82 -23.44
CA GLU A 119 5.78 1.43 -22.60
C GLU A 119 6.36 2.57 -21.77
N GLU A 120 7.54 2.35 -21.21
CA GLU A 120 8.23 3.35 -20.42
C GLU A 120 8.54 4.59 -21.26
N ASN A 121 9.04 4.40 -22.47
CA ASN A 121 9.37 5.50 -23.39
C ASN A 121 8.12 6.30 -23.78
N VAL A 122 7.01 5.63 -23.99
CA VAL A 122 5.76 6.27 -24.33
C VAL A 122 5.27 7.14 -23.17
N GLU A 123 5.33 6.62 -21.96
CA GLU A 123 4.93 7.37 -20.78
C GLU A 123 5.84 8.56 -20.50
N THR A 124 7.14 8.37 -20.67
CA THR A 124 8.12 9.41 -20.45
C THR A 124 7.99 10.55 -21.46
N VAL A 125 7.70 10.21 -22.70
CA VAL A 125 7.53 11.17 -23.79
C VAL A 125 6.15 11.82 -23.73
N GLY A 126 5.19 11.05 -23.34
CA GLY A 126 3.82 11.53 -23.16
C GLY A 126 3.69 12.38 -21.94
#